data_faca2afc4da23c63c9384534f8aa61ea
#
_entry.id   faca2afc4da23c63c9384534f8aa61ea
#
_cell.length_a   1.000
_cell.length_b   1.000
_cell.length_c   1.000
_cell.angle_alpha   90.00
_cell.angle_beta   90.00
_cell.angle_gamma   90.00
#
_symmetry.space_group_name_H-M   'P 1'
#
loop_
_entity.id
_entity.type
_entity.pdbx_description
1 polymer ?
#
loop_
_entity_poly.entity_id
_entity_poly.type
_entity_poly.pdbx_seq_one_letter_code
_entity_poly.pdbx_strand_id
1 'polypeptide(L)'
;MEETRLSASKIEAFKGIYTSYSLSSSSDCLKMEPFLLSPSDNQVRVGRISAYGEAQWGFGIMPDPQNFHCMLNENQAPQFTMVTIYLQIPFFKNPRQLRGLYIGQDYNRNPIARRILLIKESESTEIDEFMSRKSGLIDKEDFTPEQQVYYDYTCQTGDFIKMCTVPSLRMDESDLVKEKKMLTL
;
A
#
# COMPACT_ATOMS: atom_id res chain seq x y z
N MET A 1 17.35 -16.78 -8.26
CA MET A 1 16.83 -17.86 -7.38
C MET A 1 17.37 -17.78 -5.95
N GLU A 2 18.64 -17.50 -5.72
CA GLU A 2 19.23 -17.42 -4.37
C GLU A 2 18.71 -16.19 -3.58
N GLU A 3 18.58 -15.03 -4.21
CA GLU A 3 18.04 -13.80 -3.60
C GLU A 3 16.57 -13.94 -3.17
N THR A 4 15.76 -14.68 -3.91
CA THR A 4 14.36 -14.93 -3.57
C THR A 4 14.21 -15.88 -2.36
N ARG A 5 15.09 -16.87 -2.24
CA ARG A 5 15.19 -17.74 -1.06
C ARG A 5 15.56 -16.96 0.20
N LEU A 6 16.55 -16.08 0.09
CA LEU A 6 16.96 -15.20 1.18
C LEU A 6 15.82 -14.28 1.61
N SER A 7 15.03 -13.79 0.68
CA SER A 7 13.86 -12.97 0.98
C SER A 7 12.79 -13.73 1.74
N ALA A 8 12.46 -14.95 1.35
CA ALA A 8 11.48 -15.79 2.03
C ALA A 8 11.89 -16.10 3.48
N SER A 9 13.16 -16.41 3.72
CA SER A 9 13.65 -16.68 5.08
C SER A 9 13.66 -15.43 5.98
N LYS A 10 13.94 -14.27 5.42
CA LYS A 10 13.93 -12.99 6.16
C LYS A 10 12.52 -12.58 6.56
N ILE A 11 11.52 -12.85 5.70
CA ILE A 11 10.15 -12.44 5.96
C ILE A 11 9.48 -13.25 7.07
N GLU A 12 10.00 -14.42 7.43
CA GLU A 12 9.49 -15.24 8.54
C GLU A 12 9.32 -14.45 9.85
N ALA A 13 10.17 -13.44 10.08
CA ALA A 13 10.12 -12.61 11.28
C ALA A 13 8.94 -11.62 11.30
N PHE A 14 8.31 -11.35 10.17
CA PHE A 14 7.22 -10.38 10.05
C PHE A 14 6.12 -10.81 9.06
N LYS A 15 6.09 -12.11 8.73
CA LYS A 15 4.96 -12.69 8.00
C LYS A 15 3.64 -12.47 8.73
N GLY A 16 2.54 -12.56 8.04
CA GLY A 16 1.20 -12.50 8.63
C GLY A 16 0.22 -11.63 7.87
N ILE A 17 -0.94 -11.46 8.48
CA ILE A 17 -2.00 -10.59 7.98
C ILE A 17 -1.93 -9.25 8.71
N TYR A 18 -1.99 -8.19 7.93
CA TYR A 18 -1.98 -6.80 8.37
C TYR A 18 -3.21 -6.06 7.87
N THR A 19 -3.53 -4.97 8.51
CA THR A 19 -4.41 -3.94 7.95
C THR A 19 -3.53 -2.76 7.52
N SER A 20 -3.60 -2.40 6.25
CA SER A 20 -2.93 -1.25 5.67
C SER A 20 -3.83 -0.03 5.75
N TYR A 21 -3.30 1.06 6.29
CA TYR A 21 -3.96 2.36 6.39
C TYR A 21 -3.26 3.39 5.51
N SER A 22 -4.05 4.20 4.79
CA SER A 22 -3.57 5.31 3.97
C SER A 22 -4.69 6.28 3.64
N LEU A 23 -4.35 7.48 3.16
CA LEU A 23 -5.33 8.43 2.65
C LEU A 23 -6.04 7.88 1.39
N SER A 24 -7.34 8.09 1.29
CA SER A 24 -8.06 7.87 0.03
C SER A 24 -7.62 8.89 -1.03
N SER A 25 -7.56 8.46 -2.29
CA SER A 25 -7.21 9.35 -3.41
C SER A 25 -8.38 10.22 -3.89
N SER A 26 -9.58 9.92 -3.46
CA SER A 26 -10.83 10.56 -3.94
C SER A 26 -11.62 11.29 -2.86
N SER A 27 -11.29 11.08 -1.61
CA SER A 27 -12.02 11.65 -0.46
C SER A 27 -11.10 11.79 0.75
N ASP A 28 -11.47 12.62 1.70
CA ASP A 28 -10.73 12.81 2.96
C ASP A 28 -11.09 11.71 3.99
N CYS A 29 -10.93 10.45 3.56
CA CYS A 29 -11.23 9.25 4.34
C CYS A 29 -9.98 8.41 4.54
N LEU A 30 -9.96 7.66 5.63
CA LEU A 30 -8.92 6.66 5.87
C LEU A 30 -9.27 5.37 5.13
N LYS A 31 -8.38 4.91 4.24
CA LYS A 31 -8.50 3.59 3.63
C LYS A 31 -8.04 2.53 4.60
N MET A 32 -8.81 1.47 4.70
CA MET A 32 -8.51 0.26 5.46
C MET A 32 -8.50 -0.92 4.49
N GLU A 33 -7.34 -1.53 4.30
CA GLU A 33 -7.10 -2.54 3.28
C GLU A 33 -6.31 -3.72 3.86
N PRO A 34 -6.88 -4.94 3.94
CA PRO A 34 -6.14 -6.14 4.35
C PRO A 34 -4.89 -6.35 3.49
N PHE A 35 -3.81 -6.77 4.12
CA PHE A 35 -2.53 -6.99 3.48
C PHE A 35 -1.87 -8.26 4.02
N LEU A 36 -1.50 -9.18 3.12
CA LEU A 36 -0.88 -10.46 3.45
C LEU A 36 0.59 -10.46 3.04
N LEU A 37 1.45 -10.87 3.97
CA LEU A 37 2.86 -11.22 3.71
C LEU A 37 3.04 -12.70 4.04
N SER A 38 3.29 -13.52 3.03
CA SER A 38 3.42 -14.97 3.19
C SER A 38 4.68 -15.48 2.49
N PRO A 39 5.61 -16.15 3.23
CA PRO A 39 6.65 -16.92 2.58
C PRO A 39 6.02 -18.07 1.81
N SER A 40 6.41 -18.25 0.56
CA SER A 40 5.92 -19.33 -0.31
C SER A 40 7.10 -19.88 -1.12
N ASP A 41 7.46 -21.13 -0.88
CA ASP A 41 8.58 -21.82 -1.52
C ASP A 41 9.89 -21.00 -1.49
N ASN A 42 10.16 -20.27 -2.54
CA ASN A 42 11.38 -19.46 -2.68
C ASN A 42 11.11 -17.96 -2.87
N GLN A 43 9.88 -17.52 -2.62
CA GLN A 43 9.47 -16.12 -2.81
C GLN A 43 8.55 -15.65 -1.70
N VAL A 44 8.33 -14.36 -1.63
CA VAL A 44 7.34 -13.77 -0.75
C VAL A 44 6.08 -13.51 -1.55
N ARG A 45 5.01 -14.23 -1.24
CA ARG A 45 3.69 -13.94 -1.78
C ARG A 45 3.09 -12.76 -1.04
N VAL A 46 2.49 -11.86 -1.78
CA VAL A 46 1.82 -10.68 -1.24
C VAL A 46 0.37 -10.66 -1.72
N GLY A 47 -0.54 -10.40 -0.79
CA GLY A 47 -1.96 -10.18 -1.07
C GLY A 47 -2.41 -8.82 -0.54
N ARG A 48 -3.35 -8.17 -1.21
CA ARG A 48 -4.03 -6.97 -0.76
C ARG A 48 -5.50 -7.04 -1.16
N ILE A 49 -6.39 -6.62 -0.28
CA ILE A 49 -7.79 -6.40 -0.64
C ILE A 49 -8.00 -4.89 -0.68
N SER A 50 -8.34 -4.35 -1.85
CA SER A 50 -8.57 -2.93 -2.01
C SER A 50 -9.74 -2.45 -1.15
N ALA A 51 -9.85 -1.16 -0.86
CA ALA A 51 -10.98 -0.58 -0.12
C ALA A 51 -12.34 -0.83 -0.80
N TYR A 52 -12.33 -1.29 -2.05
CA TYR A 52 -13.53 -1.64 -2.82
C TYR A 52 -13.79 -3.16 -2.87
N GLY A 53 -13.05 -3.95 -2.08
CA GLY A 53 -13.24 -5.39 -1.96
C GLY A 53 -12.51 -6.24 -3.00
N GLU A 54 -11.62 -5.65 -3.81
CA GLU A 54 -10.92 -6.36 -4.88
C GLU A 54 -9.61 -6.96 -4.38
N ALA A 55 -9.44 -8.27 -4.58
CA ALA A 55 -8.22 -8.96 -4.21
C ALA A 55 -7.14 -8.76 -5.28
N GLN A 56 -5.98 -8.31 -4.85
CA GLN A 56 -4.79 -8.09 -5.65
C GLN A 56 -3.68 -9.03 -5.16
N TRP A 57 -2.96 -9.64 -6.08
CA TRP A 57 -1.90 -10.58 -5.75
C TRP A 57 -0.58 -10.17 -6.41
N GLY A 58 0.49 -10.54 -5.75
CA GLY A 58 1.81 -10.26 -6.26
C GLY A 58 2.90 -10.97 -5.47
N PHE A 59 4.10 -10.47 -5.62
CA PHE A 59 5.28 -10.98 -4.95
C PHE A 59 6.18 -9.85 -4.47
N GLY A 60 7.03 -10.19 -3.51
CA GLY A 60 7.99 -9.24 -2.96
C GLY A 60 9.37 -9.83 -2.79
N ILE A 61 10.32 -8.93 -2.65
CA ILE A 61 11.72 -9.23 -2.38
C ILE A 61 12.25 -8.35 -1.24
N MET A 62 13.28 -8.84 -0.56
CA MET A 62 14.06 -8.08 0.41
C MET A 62 15.46 -7.88 -0.14
N PRO A 63 15.74 -6.75 -0.80
CA PRO A 63 17.09 -6.47 -1.29
C PRO A 63 18.10 -6.39 -0.15
N ASP A 64 17.65 -5.96 1.02
CA ASP A 64 18.44 -5.91 2.25
C ASP A 64 17.55 -6.21 3.49
N PRO A 65 18.11 -6.33 4.71
CA PRO A 65 17.34 -6.68 5.90
C PRO A 65 16.32 -5.65 6.37
N GLN A 66 16.37 -4.42 5.86
CA GLN A 66 15.55 -3.30 6.31
C GLN A 66 14.48 -2.88 5.32
N ASN A 67 14.58 -3.37 4.09
CA ASN A 67 13.72 -2.92 3.00
C ASN A 67 13.01 -4.11 2.36
N PHE A 68 11.70 -3.99 2.25
CA PHE A 68 10.86 -4.92 1.51
C PHE A 68 10.19 -4.18 0.36
N HIS A 69 10.27 -4.78 -0.82
CA HIS A 69 9.72 -4.22 -2.03
C HIS A 69 8.78 -5.22 -2.67
N CYS A 70 7.55 -4.84 -2.96
CA CYS A 70 6.61 -5.72 -3.63
C CYS A 70 5.85 -5.03 -4.76
N MET A 71 5.39 -5.86 -5.68
CA MET A 71 4.53 -5.47 -6.78
C MET A 71 3.26 -6.33 -6.75
N LEU A 72 2.12 -5.68 -6.90
CA LEU A 72 0.80 -6.30 -6.94
C LEU A 72 0.12 -5.95 -8.26
N ASN A 73 -0.62 -6.91 -8.79
CA ASN A 73 -1.41 -6.73 -10.00
C ASN A 73 -2.90 -6.66 -9.64
N GLU A 74 -3.58 -5.71 -10.23
CA GLU A 74 -5.04 -5.72 -10.33
C GLU A 74 -5.45 -6.54 -11.55
N ASN A 75 -6.01 -7.72 -11.32
CA ASN A 75 -6.41 -8.64 -12.40
C ASN A 75 -7.80 -8.34 -12.96
N GLN A 76 -8.25 -7.10 -12.96
CA GLN A 76 -9.50 -6.76 -13.60
C GLN A 76 -9.30 -6.43 -15.08
N ALA A 77 -9.70 -7.37 -15.94
CA ALA A 77 -9.80 -7.11 -17.37
C ALA A 77 -10.77 -5.93 -17.63
N PRO A 78 -10.49 -5.00 -18.54
CA PRO A 78 -9.45 -5.06 -19.56
C PRO A 78 -8.16 -4.30 -19.23
N GLN A 79 -7.93 -3.94 -17.97
CA GLN A 79 -6.86 -3.02 -17.60
C GLN A 79 -5.92 -3.65 -16.59
N PHE A 80 -4.65 -3.70 -16.95
CA PHE A 80 -3.58 -4.12 -16.07
C PHE A 80 -3.10 -2.92 -15.26
N THR A 81 -3.36 -2.92 -13.97
CA THR A 81 -2.86 -1.89 -13.05
C THR A 81 -1.82 -2.52 -12.13
N MET A 82 -0.63 -1.94 -12.11
CA MET A 82 0.43 -2.32 -11.19
C MET A 82 0.49 -1.36 -10.01
N VAL A 83 0.62 -1.94 -8.83
CA VAL A 83 0.88 -1.24 -7.58
C VAL A 83 2.24 -1.65 -7.06
N THR A 84 3.05 -0.68 -6.69
CA THR A 84 4.35 -0.91 -6.05
C THR A 84 4.28 -0.42 -4.61
N ILE A 85 4.76 -1.25 -3.68
CA ILE A 85 4.83 -0.90 -2.26
C ILE A 85 6.25 -1.13 -1.77
N TYR A 86 6.77 -0.13 -1.07
CA TYR A 86 8.08 -0.17 -0.42
C TYR A 86 7.90 -0.03 1.08
N LEU A 87 8.30 -1.05 1.86
CA LEU A 87 8.18 -1.07 3.31
C LEU A 87 9.55 -1.00 3.99
N GLN A 88 9.63 -0.20 5.03
CA GLN A 88 10.73 -0.23 5.97
C GLN A 88 10.50 -1.31 7.02
N ILE A 89 11.46 -2.20 7.18
CA ILE A 89 11.42 -3.29 8.15
C ILE A 89 12.23 -2.88 9.38
N PRO A 90 11.64 -2.85 10.58
CA PRO A 90 12.36 -2.58 11.81
C PRO A 90 13.40 -3.68 12.15
N PHE A 91 14.44 -3.32 12.88
CA PHE A 91 15.50 -4.25 13.28
C PHE A 91 15.09 -5.29 14.34
N PHE A 92 13.92 -5.14 14.96
CA PHE A 92 13.47 -6.05 16.01
C PHE A 92 12.54 -7.13 15.46
N LYS A 93 12.50 -8.27 16.14
CA LYS A 93 11.66 -9.40 15.77
C LYS A 93 10.16 -9.09 16.00
N ASN A 94 9.31 -9.64 15.14
CA ASN A 94 7.85 -9.56 15.22
C ASN A 94 7.32 -8.11 15.33
N PRO A 95 7.62 -7.26 14.37
CA PRO A 95 7.10 -5.90 14.37
C PRO A 95 5.58 -5.92 14.26
N ARG A 96 4.92 -5.17 15.14
CA ARG A 96 3.45 -4.98 15.08
C ARG A 96 3.04 -3.98 14.02
N GLN A 97 3.97 -3.14 13.55
CA GLN A 97 3.69 -2.15 12.51
C GLN A 97 4.84 -2.07 11.51
N LEU A 98 4.48 -1.88 10.25
CA LEU A 98 5.40 -1.58 9.16
C LEU A 98 5.00 -0.25 8.54
N ARG A 99 5.98 0.51 8.06
CA ARG A 99 5.78 1.82 7.45
C ARG A 99 6.32 1.80 6.04
N GLY A 100 5.70 2.57 5.15
CA GLY A 100 6.20 2.57 3.79
C GLY A 100 5.52 3.57 2.87
N LEU A 101 5.79 3.37 1.59
CA LEU A 101 5.23 4.15 0.50
C LEU A 101 4.48 3.23 -0.46
N TYR A 102 3.35 3.71 -0.92
CA TYR A 102 2.55 3.15 -2.00
C TYR A 102 2.76 4.00 -3.25
N ILE A 103 2.99 3.37 -4.38
CA ILE A 103 3.06 4.00 -5.69
C ILE A 103 2.09 3.27 -6.60
N GLY A 104 1.17 3.99 -7.21
CA GLY A 104 0.13 3.43 -8.06
C GLY A 104 -0.63 4.50 -8.82
N GLN A 105 -1.90 4.26 -9.02
CA GLN A 105 -2.80 5.18 -9.73
C GLN A 105 -4.03 5.49 -8.87
N ASP A 106 -4.62 6.66 -9.10
CA ASP A 106 -5.96 6.98 -8.60
C ASP A 106 -7.05 6.45 -9.55
N TYR A 107 -8.31 6.72 -9.21
CA TYR A 107 -9.47 6.34 -10.05
C TYR A 107 -9.40 6.92 -11.48
N ASN A 108 -8.81 8.10 -11.63
CA ASN A 108 -8.63 8.76 -12.92
C ASN A 108 -7.32 8.37 -13.63
N ARG A 109 -6.61 7.35 -13.12
CA ARG A 109 -5.33 6.83 -13.62
C ARG A 109 -4.16 7.82 -13.49
N ASN A 110 -4.28 8.84 -12.66
CA ASN A 110 -3.13 9.69 -12.37
C ASN A 110 -2.13 8.94 -11.51
N PRO A 111 -0.83 9.01 -11.80
CA PRO A 111 0.19 8.50 -10.92
C PRO A 111 0.10 9.15 -9.53
N ILE A 112 0.13 8.33 -8.50
CA ILE A 112 0.12 8.78 -7.11
C ILE A 112 1.21 8.09 -6.31
N ALA A 113 1.72 8.79 -5.32
CA ALA A 113 2.52 8.21 -4.24
C ALA A 113 1.97 8.69 -2.90
N ARG A 114 1.93 7.79 -1.91
CA ARG A 114 1.40 8.11 -0.59
C ARG A 114 2.07 7.28 0.49
N ARG A 115 2.07 7.82 1.71
CA ARG A 115 2.49 7.09 2.90
C ARG A 115 1.47 6.01 3.23
N ILE A 116 1.96 4.85 3.69
CA ILE A 116 1.13 3.77 4.21
C ILE A 116 1.65 3.29 5.57
N LEU A 117 0.73 2.78 6.37
CA LEU A 117 1.00 2.15 7.66
C LEU A 117 0.32 0.79 7.68
N LEU A 118 1.08 -0.27 7.96
CA LEU A 118 0.55 -1.61 8.14
C LEU A 118 0.55 -1.95 9.63
N ILE A 119 -0.59 -2.37 10.15
CA ILE A 119 -0.77 -2.84 11.53
C ILE A 119 -1.04 -4.34 11.49
N LYS A 120 -0.24 -5.12 12.23
CA LYS A 120 -0.35 -6.59 12.27
C LYS A 120 -1.60 -7.01 13.03
N GLU A 121 -2.40 -7.85 12.38
CA GLU A 121 -3.64 -8.42 12.94
C GLU A 121 -3.47 -9.88 13.34
N SER A 122 -2.66 -10.65 12.58
CA SER A 122 -2.48 -12.08 12.78
C SER A 122 -1.11 -12.54 12.28
N GLU A 123 -0.55 -13.57 12.93
CA GLU A 123 0.64 -14.28 12.46
C GLU A 123 0.32 -15.31 11.37
N SER A 124 -0.95 -15.56 11.13
CA SER A 124 -1.43 -16.49 10.12
C SER A 124 -1.08 -16.00 8.71
N THR A 125 -0.80 -16.95 7.84
CA THR A 125 -0.61 -16.72 6.40
C THR A 125 -1.68 -17.42 5.56
N GLU A 126 -2.76 -17.88 6.21
CA GLU A 126 -3.86 -18.61 5.57
C GLU A 126 -4.69 -17.67 4.70
N ILE A 127 -4.90 -18.09 3.46
CA ILE A 127 -5.60 -17.29 2.45
C ILE A 127 -7.06 -17.06 2.82
N ASP A 128 -7.74 -18.08 3.35
CA ASP A 128 -9.15 -17.98 3.72
C ASP A 128 -9.35 -16.99 4.86
N GLU A 129 -8.45 -16.96 5.84
CA GLU A 129 -8.44 -15.94 6.89
C GLU A 129 -8.22 -14.55 6.32
N PHE A 130 -7.24 -14.39 5.43
CA PHE A 130 -6.97 -13.13 4.77
C PHE A 130 -8.18 -12.64 3.96
N MET A 131 -8.80 -13.51 3.15
CA MET A 131 -9.95 -13.18 2.32
C MET A 131 -11.22 -12.85 3.13
N SER A 132 -11.30 -13.30 4.38
CA SER A 132 -12.41 -12.98 5.29
C SER A 132 -12.31 -11.58 5.93
N ARG A 133 -11.16 -10.91 5.81
CA ARG A 133 -10.92 -9.61 6.42
C ARG A 133 -11.70 -8.50 5.69
N LYS A 134 -12.22 -7.56 6.47
CA LYS A 134 -12.97 -6.42 5.94
C LYS A 134 -12.02 -5.37 5.37
N SER A 135 -12.40 -4.80 4.24
CA SER A 135 -11.79 -3.61 3.65
C SER A 135 -12.82 -2.49 3.52
N GLY A 136 -12.38 -1.25 3.39
CA GLY A 136 -13.31 -0.13 3.20
C GLY A 136 -12.67 1.25 3.36
N LEU A 137 -13.54 2.24 3.29
CA LEU A 137 -13.25 3.63 3.63
C LEU A 137 -13.88 3.92 4.99
N ILE A 138 -13.18 4.66 5.83
CA ILE A 138 -13.65 5.09 7.14
C ILE A 138 -13.69 6.61 7.13
N ASP A 139 -14.85 7.18 7.39
CA ASP A 139 -15.04 8.62 7.48
C ASP A 139 -14.50 9.13 8.82
N LYS A 140 -14.05 10.40 8.87
CA LYS A 140 -13.45 10.98 10.07
C LYS A 140 -14.33 10.92 11.31
N GLU A 141 -15.65 11.02 11.09
CA GLU A 141 -16.65 11.00 12.16
C GLU A 141 -16.76 9.64 12.86
N ASP A 142 -16.31 8.56 12.17
CA ASP A 142 -16.38 7.18 12.65
C ASP A 142 -15.04 6.65 13.18
N PHE A 143 -14.00 7.50 13.28
CA PHE A 143 -12.68 7.06 13.72
C PHE A 143 -12.67 6.61 15.17
N THR A 144 -12.07 5.43 15.41
CA THR A 144 -11.60 5.10 16.76
C THR A 144 -10.38 5.97 17.13
N PRO A 145 -10.02 6.07 18.42
CA PRO A 145 -8.81 6.80 18.83
C PRO A 145 -7.53 6.31 18.10
N GLU A 146 -7.40 5.01 17.86
CA GLU A 146 -6.26 4.45 17.12
C GLU A 146 -6.30 4.87 15.64
N GLN A 147 -7.48 4.84 15.01
CA GLN A 147 -7.65 5.24 13.61
C GLN A 147 -7.36 6.73 13.41
N GLN A 148 -7.67 7.56 14.39
CA GLN A 148 -7.27 8.98 14.37
C GLN A 148 -5.74 9.10 14.32
N VAL A 149 -4.99 8.34 15.12
CA VAL A 149 -3.53 8.33 15.10
C VAL A 149 -3.00 7.83 13.73
N TYR A 150 -3.63 6.81 13.15
CA TYR A 150 -3.24 6.29 11.83
C TYR A 150 -3.50 7.32 10.72
N TYR A 151 -4.63 8.00 10.79
CA TYR A 151 -4.97 9.11 9.90
C TYR A 151 -3.96 10.26 10.02
N ASP A 152 -3.66 10.69 11.24
CA ASP A 152 -2.69 11.76 11.49
C ASP A 152 -1.30 11.41 10.97
N TYR A 153 -0.93 10.13 10.98
CA TYR A 153 0.35 9.67 10.44
C TYR A 153 0.35 9.55 8.92
N THR A 154 -0.73 9.09 8.28
CA THR A 154 -0.75 8.73 6.86
C THR A 154 -1.39 9.78 5.95
N CYS A 155 -2.07 10.77 6.50
CA CYS A 155 -2.93 11.69 5.76
C CYS A 155 -2.54 13.16 5.92
N GLN A 156 -1.28 13.45 6.27
CA GLN A 156 -0.75 14.80 6.31
C GLN A 156 -0.61 15.37 4.89
N THR A 157 -0.64 16.69 4.77
CA THR A 157 -0.56 17.39 3.46
C THR A 157 0.66 17.00 2.62
N GLY A 158 1.77 16.62 3.25
CA GLY A 158 2.99 16.16 2.57
C GLY A 158 3.06 14.66 2.30
N ASP A 159 2.05 13.88 2.69
CA ASP A 159 2.08 12.42 2.62
C ASP A 159 1.48 11.85 1.34
N PHE A 160 1.00 12.72 0.48
CA PHE A 160 0.35 12.36 -0.77
C PHE A 160 0.87 13.22 -1.91
N ILE A 161 1.37 12.56 -2.94
CA ILE A 161 1.78 13.19 -4.19
C ILE A 161 0.87 12.68 -5.29
N LYS A 162 0.22 13.60 -5.99
CA LYS A 162 -0.63 13.32 -7.13
C LYS A 162 -0.15 14.11 -8.32
N MET A 163 0.11 13.45 -9.40
CA MET A 163 0.38 14.11 -10.67
C MET A 163 -0.90 14.66 -11.29
N CYS A 164 -0.77 15.49 -12.32
CA CYS A 164 -1.87 16.20 -12.93
C CYS A 164 -3.12 15.35 -13.16
N THR A 165 -4.27 15.90 -12.81
CA THR A 165 -5.56 15.19 -12.91
C THR A 165 -6.09 15.07 -14.33
N VAL A 166 -5.66 15.95 -15.23
CA VAL A 166 -6.09 15.96 -16.63
C VAL A 166 -4.85 16.09 -17.49
N PRO A 167 -4.38 15.01 -18.11
CA PRO A 167 -3.24 15.08 -19.01
C PRO A 167 -3.53 16.08 -20.14
N SER A 168 -2.69 17.07 -20.32
CA SER A 168 -2.74 17.90 -21.50
C SER A 168 -2.24 17.12 -22.71
N LEU A 169 -2.87 17.32 -23.86
CA LEU A 169 -2.44 16.69 -25.11
C LEU A 169 -1.03 17.12 -25.54
N ARG A 170 -0.54 18.24 -25.02
CA ARG A 170 0.78 18.79 -25.36
C ARG A 170 1.82 18.58 -24.28
N MET A 171 1.40 18.55 -23.01
CA MET A 171 2.27 18.48 -21.84
C MET A 171 3.43 19.49 -21.94
N ASP A 172 3.06 20.75 -22.11
CA ASP A 172 4.01 21.85 -22.24
C ASP A 172 4.34 22.51 -20.86
N GLU A 173 5.21 23.52 -20.88
CA GLU A 173 5.63 24.21 -19.65
C GLU A 173 4.46 24.85 -18.88
N SER A 174 3.37 25.22 -19.55
CA SER A 174 2.18 25.78 -18.89
C SER A 174 1.48 24.74 -18.01
N ASP A 175 1.56 23.48 -18.39
CA ASP A 175 0.99 22.37 -17.61
C ASP A 175 1.79 22.13 -16.33
N LEU A 176 3.11 22.27 -16.37
CA LEU A 176 3.97 22.19 -15.17
C LEU A 176 3.63 23.26 -14.14
N VAL A 177 3.29 24.46 -14.58
CA VAL A 177 2.88 25.55 -13.66
C VAL A 177 1.53 25.27 -13.03
N LYS A 178 0.57 24.72 -13.78
CA LYS A 178 -0.74 24.31 -13.27
C LYS A 178 -0.62 23.18 -12.25
N GLU A 179 0.18 22.16 -12.58
CA GLU A 179 0.42 21.00 -11.72
C GLU A 179 1.05 21.44 -10.39
N LYS A 180 2.05 22.30 -10.41
CA LYS A 180 2.67 22.84 -9.19
C LYS A 180 1.69 23.59 -8.29
N LYS A 181 0.72 24.30 -8.87
CA LYS A 181 -0.33 25.00 -8.09
C LYS A 181 -1.31 24.04 -7.44
N MET A 182 -1.57 22.88 -8.05
CA MET A 182 -2.48 21.87 -7.49
C MET A 182 -1.87 21.11 -6.32
N LEU A 183 -0.54 21.02 -6.24
CA LEU A 183 0.17 20.39 -5.13
C LEU A 183 0.28 21.29 -3.88
N THR A 184 -0.09 22.55 -3.99
CA THR A 184 0.00 23.56 -2.90
C THR A 184 -1.35 23.88 -2.25
N LEU A 185 -2.41 23.18 -2.62
CA LEU A 185 -3.72 23.25 -2.01
C LEU A 185 -3.88 22.17 -0.93
#